data_7e6ce880e1e3621ecd547313868dbe23
#
_entry.id   7e6ce880e1e3621ecd547313868dbe23
#
_cell.length_a   1.000
_cell.length_b   1.000
_cell.length_c   1.000
_cell.angle_alpha   90.00
_cell.angle_beta   90.00
_cell.angle_gamma   90.00
#
_symmetry.space_group_name_H-M   'P 1'
#
loop_
_entity.id
_entity.type
_entity.pdbx_description
1 polymer ?
#
loop_
_entity_poly.entity_id
_entity_poly.type
_entity_poly.pdbx_seq_one_letter_code
_entity_poly.pdbx_strand_id
1 'polypeptide(L)'
;DRIRDLAAGELKLRTAGFAYASSAEELKDAAAPLGWPVVVKPVMSSSGKGQSVVKGPDGLDQAWAAAMAGARGDSTRVIVEEFLTFDLEITLLTIRQWNGETLFCAPIGHQQERGDYQCSWQPAQLSTRQLEQAQTMARTVTDNLGGAGLFGVEFFLRGDEVIFSELSPRPHDTGL
;
A
#
# COMPACT_ATOMS: atom_id res chain seq x y z
N ASP A 1 -4.21 2.78 -7.32
CA ASP A 1 -5.56 2.22 -7.35
C ASP A 1 -5.62 0.98 -8.21
N ARG A 2 -5.34 1.06 -9.54
CA ARG A 2 -5.37 -0.11 -10.43
C ARG A 2 -4.49 -1.27 -9.92
N ILE A 3 -3.34 -0.98 -9.32
CA ILE A 3 -2.44 -2.01 -8.74
C ILE A 3 -3.09 -2.67 -7.53
N ARG A 4 -3.75 -1.90 -6.67
CA ARG A 4 -4.45 -2.45 -5.50
C ARG A 4 -5.67 -3.27 -5.89
N ASP A 5 -6.47 -2.75 -6.83
CA ASP A 5 -7.62 -3.48 -7.39
C ASP A 5 -7.18 -4.79 -8.04
N LEU A 6 -6.08 -4.79 -8.79
CA LEU A 6 -5.45 -5.97 -9.35
C LEU A 6 -5.02 -6.95 -8.26
N ALA A 7 -4.25 -6.48 -7.28
CA ALA A 7 -3.70 -7.32 -6.21
C ALA A 7 -4.82 -7.99 -5.38
N ALA A 8 -5.78 -7.21 -4.89
CA ALA A 8 -6.86 -7.72 -4.05
C ALA A 8 -7.95 -8.44 -4.86
N GLY A 9 -8.36 -7.86 -5.99
CA GLY A 9 -9.49 -8.34 -6.80
C GLY A 9 -9.16 -9.53 -7.67
N GLU A 10 -8.21 -9.38 -8.58
CA GLU A 10 -7.87 -10.41 -9.58
C GLU A 10 -6.88 -11.43 -9.03
N LEU A 11 -5.80 -10.98 -8.41
CA LEU A 11 -4.73 -11.85 -7.92
C LEU A 11 -4.99 -12.44 -6.54
N LYS A 12 -6.04 -11.96 -5.84
CA LYS A 12 -6.45 -12.45 -4.50
C LYS A 12 -5.33 -12.42 -3.46
N LEU A 13 -4.43 -11.44 -3.57
CA LEU A 13 -3.38 -11.25 -2.57
C LEU A 13 -3.97 -10.66 -1.28
N ARG A 14 -3.33 -10.95 -0.16
CA ARG A 14 -3.68 -10.32 1.11
C ARG A 14 -3.27 -8.84 1.08
N THR A 15 -4.25 -7.96 1.11
CA THR A 15 -4.08 -6.49 1.21
C THR A 15 -4.83 -5.98 2.45
N ALA A 16 -4.63 -4.73 2.85
CA ALA A 16 -5.58 -4.06 3.73
C ALA A 16 -6.97 -4.06 3.09
N GLY A 17 -8.02 -4.17 3.89
CA GLY A 17 -9.38 -3.95 3.43
C GLY A 17 -9.52 -2.51 2.95
N PHE A 18 -10.18 -2.29 1.82
CA PHE A 18 -10.39 -0.94 1.28
C PHE A 18 -11.69 -0.82 0.49
N ALA A 19 -12.15 0.41 0.35
CA ALA A 19 -13.25 0.77 -0.54
C ALA A 19 -13.05 2.21 -1.07
N TYR A 20 -13.71 2.50 -2.18
CA TYR A 20 -13.71 3.85 -2.76
C TYR A 20 -15.01 4.55 -2.46
N ALA A 21 -14.96 5.89 -2.36
CA ALA A 21 -16.12 6.72 -2.20
C ALA A 21 -15.99 7.99 -3.05
N SER A 22 -17.09 8.43 -3.63
CA SER A 22 -17.21 9.63 -4.47
C SER A 22 -18.05 10.73 -3.81
N SER A 23 -18.58 10.47 -2.62
CA SER A 23 -19.28 11.41 -1.76
C SER A 23 -19.02 11.13 -0.27
N ALA A 24 -19.36 12.08 0.58
CA ALA A 24 -19.25 11.91 2.03
C ALA A 24 -20.22 10.83 2.56
N GLU A 25 -21.41 10.69 1.95
CA GLU A 25 -22.35 9.63 2.27
C GLU A 25 -21.78 8.26 1.90
N GLU A 26 -21.29 8.09 0.67
CA GLU A 26 -20.63 6.85 0.24
C GLU A 26 -19.44 6.49 1.14
N LEU A 27 -18.68 7.50 1.61
CA LEU A 27 -17.57 7.26 2.53
C LEU A 27 -18.04 6.65 3.86
N LYS A 28 -19.20 7.07 4.40
CA LYS A 28 -19.77 6.50 5.62
C LYS A 28 -20.14 5.03 5.44
N ASP A 29 -20.79 4.71 4.33
CA ASP A 29 -21.18 3.34 3.99
C ASP A 29 -19.95 2.45 3.72
N ALA A 30 -18.94 2.99 3.04
CA ALA A 30 -17.71 2.29 2.71
C ALA A 30 -16.82 2.01 3.94
N ALA A 31 -16.82 2.92 4.93
CA ALA A 31 -15.99 2.78 6.13
C ALA A 31 -16.57 1.76 7.13
N ALA A 32 -17.88 1.66 7.23
CA ALA A 32 -18.55 0.85 8.25
C ALA A 32 -18.10 -0.63 8.28
N PRO A 33 -17.98 -1.36 7.15
CA PRO A 33 -17.57 -2.76 7.16
C PRO A 33 -16.06 -2.97 7.45
N LEU A 34 -15.23 -1.93 7.34
CA LEU A 34 -13.78 -2.03 7.58
C LEU A 34 -13.41 -2.04 9.07
N GLY A 35 -14.35 -1.63 9.93
CA GLY A 35 -14.09 -1.43 11.36
C GLY A 35 -13.32 -0.12 11.62
N TRP A 36 -13.00 0.11 12.90
CA TRP A 36 -12.35 1.34 13.33
C TRP A 36 -11.03 1.04 14.06
N PRO A 37 -10.02 1.92 13.92
CA PRO A 37 -9.98 3.11 13.06
C PRO A 37 -9.85 2.77 11.58
N VAL A 38 -10.10 3.75 10.69
CA VAL A 38 -9.84 3.68 9.25
C VAL A 38 -8.91 4.81 8.81
N VAL A 39 -8.28 4.62 7.65
CA VAL A 39 -7.48 5.65 6.97
C VAL A 39 -8.27 6.16 5.77
N VAL A 40 -8.49 7.46 5.67
CA VAL A 40 -9.10 8.11 4.51
C VAL A 40 -8.04 8.93 3.81
N LYS A 41 -7.91 8.76 2.50
CA LYS A 41 -6.94 9.50 1.69
C LYS A 41 -7.46 9.75 0.27
N PRO A 42 -7.03 10.83 -0.39
CA PRO A 42 -7.38 11.05 -1.80
C PRO A 42 -6.76 9.94 -2.66
N VAL A 43 -7.49 9.55 -3.72
CA VAL A 43 -7.01 8.55 -4.69
C VAL A 43 -5.73 8.99 -5.38
N MET A 44 -5.54 10.30 -5.58
CA MET A 44 -4.33 10.90 -6.13
C MET A 44 -3.77 11.93 -5.16
N SER A 45 -2.67 11.59 -4.51
CA SER A 45 -1.92 12.51 -3.64
C SER A 45 -0.43 12.17 -3.67
N SER A 46 0.39 13.00 -3.04
CA SER A 46 1.81 12.72 -2.80
C SER A 46 2.15 12.97 -1.35
N SER A 47 3.05 12.16 -0.80
CA SER A 47 3.58 12.32 0.55
C SER A 47 2.49 12.41 1.63
N GLY A 48 1.45 11.58 1.53
CA GLY A 48 0.37 11.51 2.53
C GLY A 48 -0.51 12.76 2.66
N LYS A 49 -0.42 13.73 1.73
CA LYS A 49 -1.27 14.93 1.79
C LYS A 49 -2.74 14.57 1.69
N GLY A 50 -3.56 15.11 2.59
CA GLY A 50 -4.98 14.83 2.66
C GLY A 50 -5.33 13.49 3.32
N GLN A 51 -4.35 12.77 3.86
CA GLN A 51 -4.59 11.55 4.61
C GLN A 51 -5.03 11.86 6.03
N SER A 52 -6.03 11.12 6.52
CA SER A 52 -6.55 11.22 7.89
C SER A 52 -6.78 9.84 8.49
N VAL A 53 -6.41 9.67 9.75
CA VAL A 53 -6.80 8.50 10.55
C VAL A 53 -8.08 8.86 11.31
N VAL A 54 -9.15 8.09 11.08
CA VAL A 54 -10.49 8.34 11.62
C VAL A 54 -10.85 7.24 12.61
N LYS A 55 -11.11 7.62 13.86
CA LYS A 55 -11.33 6.67 14.97
C LYS A 55 -12.79 6.23 15.12
N GLY A 56 -13.72 6.88 14.42
CA GLY A 56 -15.14 6.61 14.48
C GLY A 56 -15.91 7.44 13.45
N PRO A 57 -17.21 7.18 13.26
CA PRO A 57 -18.00 7.76 12.19
C PRO A 57 -18.06 9.29 12.20
N ASP A 58 -18.01 9.92 13.38
CA ASP A 58 -18.10 11.37 13.53
C ASP A 58 -16.94 12.14 12.87
N GLY A 59 -15.81 11.48 12.62
CA GLY A 59 -14.65 12.10 11.97
C GLY A 59 -14.66 12.06 10.44
N LEU A 60 -15.60 11.35 9.82
CA LEU A 60 -15.58 11.09 8.38
C LEU A 60 -15.81 12.35 7.53
N ASP A 61 -16.69 13.25 7.95
CA ASP A 61 -16.97 14.49 7.20
C ASP A 61 -15.72 15.39 7.14
N GLN A 62 -14.98 15.48 8.26
CA GLN A 62 -13.72 16.22 8.32
C GLN A 62 -12.63 15.53 7.48
N ALA A 63 -12.55 14.20 7.52
CA ALA A 63 -11.60 13.43 6.72
C ALA A 63 -11.88 13.56 5.22
N TRP A 64 -13.15 13.56 4.81
CA TRP A 64 -13.56 13.84 3.43
C TRP A 64 -13.07 15.22 2.98
N ALA A 65 -13.36 16.26 3.76
CA ALA A 65 -12.93 17.63 3.44
C ALA A 65 -11.40 17.74 3.33
N ALA A 66 -10.66 17.11 4.26
CA ALA A 66 -9.20 17.08 4.23
C ALA A 66 -8.65 16.34 2.99
N ALA A 67 -9.26 15.22 2.62
CA ALA A 67 -8.89 14.45 1.44
C ALA A 67 -9.14 15.25 0.15
N MET A 68 -10.28 15.93 0.05
CA MET A 68 -10.57 16.78 -1.11
C MET A 68 -9.60 17.97 -1.22
N ALA A 69 -9.23 18.59 -0.11
CA ALA A 69 -8.24 19.68 -0.11
C ALA A 69 -6.81 19.21 -0.46
N GLY A 70 -6.48 17.94 -0.16
CA GLY A 70 -5.16 17.35 -0.45
C GLY A 70 -5.09 16.63 -1.80
N ALA A 71 -6.20 16.49 -2.52
CA ALA A 71 -6.26 15.80 -3.80
C ALA A 71 -5.47 16.53 -4.89
N ARG A 72 -4.87 15.78 -5.80
CA ARG A 72 -4.26 16.31 -7.02
C ARG A 72 -5.16 16.07 -8.23
N GLY A 73 -5.22 17.06 -9.11
CA GLY A 73 -6.08 17.03 -10.31
C GLY A 73 -7.56 17.13 -9.95
N ASP A 74 -8.42 16.72 -10.88
CA ASP A 74 -9.88 16.80 -10.74
C ASP A 74 -10.48 15.55 -10.07
N SER A 75 -9.67 14.81 -9.26
CA SER A 75 -10.16 13.62 -8.58
C SER A 75 -11.11 14.01 -7.46
N THR A 76 -12.37 13.57 -7.56
CA THR A 76 -13.42 13.71 -6.55
C THR A 76 -13.62 12.40 -5.76
N ARG A 77 -12.65 11.48 -5.83
CA ARG A 77 -12.74 10.17 -5.15
C ARG A 77 -11.71 10.07 -4.04
N VAL A 78 -12.14 9.42 -2.97
CA VAL A 78 -11.27 8.99 -1.87
C VAL A 78 -11.20 7.48 -1.82
N ILE A 79 -10.15 6.97 -1.20
CA ILE A 79 -10.06 5.58 -0.74
C ILE A 79 -10.12 5.58 0.78
N VAL A 80 -10.92 4.71 1.35
CA VAL A 80 -10.94 4.39 2.78
C VAL A 80 -10.34 3.01 2.96
N GLU A 81 -9.46 2.87 3.92
CA GLU A 81 -8.70 1.64 4.17
C GLU A 81 -8.78 1.24 5.64
N GLU A 82 -8.73 -0.07 5.88
CA GLU A 82 -8.48 -0.64 7.20
C GLU A 82 -7.19 -0.03 7.78
N PHE A 83 -7.22 0.44 9.01
CA PHE A 83 -6.02 0.87 9.71
C PHE A 83 -5.27 -0.37 10.21
N LEU A 84 -4.20 -0.72 9.52
CA LEU A 84 -3.35 -1.84 9.90
C LEU A 84 -2.36 -1.44 10.98
N THR A 85 -2.31 -2.21 12.05
CA THR A 85 -1.13 -2.28 12.92
C THR A 85 -0.18 -3.32 12.36
N PHE A 86 1.09 -3.01 12.28
CA PHE A 86 2.12 -3.91 11.74
C PHE A 86 3.42 -3.77 12.55
N ASP A 87 4.25 -4.80 12.49
CA ASP A 87 5.52 -4.85 13.22
C ASP A 87 6.65 -4.20 12.41
N LEU A 88 6.57 -4.33 11.08
CA LEU A 88 7.60 -3.86 10.17
C LEU A 88 7.00 -3.53 8.80
N GLU A 89 7.52 -2.49 8.17
CA GLU A 89 7.27 -2.15 6.78
C GLU A 89 8.53 -2.44 5.96
N ILE A 90 8.36 -3.11 4.84
CA ILE A 90 9.49 -3.46 3.96
C ILE A 90 9.22 -3.08 2.52
N THR A 91 10.30 -2.80 1.80
CA THR A 91 10.33 -2.75 0.34
C THR A 91 11.18 -3.91 -0.19
N LEU A 92 10.63 -4.65 -1.14
CA LEU A 92 11.34 -5.68 -1.87
C LEU A 92 11.60 -5.20 -3.31
N LEU A 93 12.84 -4.82 -3.59
CA LEU A 93 13.24 -4.50 -4.97
C LEU A 93 13.21 -5.77 -5.80
N THR A 94 12.36 -5.74 -6.83
CA THR A 94 12.00 -6.87 -7.67
C THR A 94 12.38 -6.56 -9.10
N ILE A 95 13.22 -7.38 -9.70
CA ILE A 95 13.74 -7.19 -11.06
C ILE A 95 13.14 -8.29 -11.95
N ARG A 96 12.25 -7.89 -12.85
CA ARG A 96 11.72 -8.81 -13.86
C ARG A 96 12.50 -8.68 -15.14
N GLN A 97 13.08 -9.79 -15.61
CA GLN A 97 13.91 -9.85 -16.79
C GLN A 97 13.08 -10.12 -18.06
N TRP A 98 13.65 -9.86 -19.23
CA TRP A 98 12.99 -10.11 -20.50
C TRP A 98 12.67 -11.59 -20.77
N ASN A 99 13.44 -12.50 -20.18
CA ASN A 99 13.19 -13.95 -20.25
C ASN A 99 12.07 -14.43 -19.33
N GLY A 100 11.45 -13.51 -18.54
CA GLY A 100 10.40 -13.79 -17.56
C GLY A 100 10.93 -14.20 -16.19
N GLU A 101 12.25 -14.35 -16.02
CA GLU A 101 12.84 -14.63 -14.71
C GLU A 101 12.76 -13.40 -13.79
N THR A 102 12.49 -13.64 -12.51
CA THR A 102 12.39 -12.59 -11.51
C THR A 102 13.48 -12.75 -10.45
N LEU A 103 14.26 -11.69 -10.26
CA LEU A 103 15.29 -11.60 -9.23
C LEU A 103 14.82 -10.66 -8.12
N PHE A 104 15.31 -10.90 -6.91
CA PHE A 104 14.99 -10.09 -5.74
C PHE A 104 16.28 -9.61 -5.08
N CYS A 105 16.30 -8.33 -4.69
CA CYS A 105 17.31 -7.84 -3.75
C CYS A 105 16.97 -8.28 -2.33
N ALA A 106 17.93 -8.16 -1.41
CA ALA A 106 17.63 -8.32 0.01
C ALA A 106 16.53 -7.33 0.42
N PRO A 107 15.58 -7.74 1.30
CA PRO A 107 14.51 -6.85 1.72
C PRO A 107 15.06 -5.62 2.45
N ILE A 108 14.43 -4.48 2.20
CA ILE A 108 14.76 -3.20 2.83
C ILE A 108 13.69 -2.92 3.86
N GLY A 109 14.06 -2.82 5.13
CA GLY A 109 13.19 -2.32 6.17
C GLY A 109 13.18 -0.81 6.16
N HIS A 110 12.04 -0.20 6.45
CA HIS A 110 11.96 1.25 6.58
C HIS A 110 10.98 1.67 7.67
N GLN A 111 11.19 2.87 8.16
CA GLN A 111 10.34 3.50 9.15
C GLN A 111 9.86 4.83 8.62
N GLN A 112 8.55 5.05 8.72
CA GLN A 112 7.90 6.31 8.40
C GLN A 112 7.26 6.90 9.65
N GLU A 113 7.24 8.20 9.75
CA GLU A 113 6.51 8.93 10.77
C GLU A 113 5.59 9.96 10.10
N ARG A 114 4.28 9.84 10.31
CA ARG A 114 3.26 10.72 9.71
C ARG A 114 3.31 10.80 8.17
N GLY A 115 3.76 9.71 7.52
CA GLY A 115 3.94 9.64 6.07
C GLY A 115 5.28 10.20 5.58
N ASP A 116 6.13 10.68 6.48
CA ASP A 116 7.48 11.13 6.16
C ASP A 116 8.48 10.00 6.45
N TYR A 117 9.29 9.70 5.45
CA TYR A 117 10.37 8.74 5.52
C TYR A 117 11.45 9.18 6.51
N GLN A 118 11.80 8.31 7.46
CA GLN A 118 12.78 8.59 8.50
C GLN A 118 14.10 7.85 8.27
N CYS A 119 14.04 6.53 8.11
CA CYS A 119 15.23 5.72 7.90
C CYS A 119 14.90 4.41 7.17
N SER A 120 15.93 3.83 6.56
CA SER A 120 15.90 2.46 6.03
C SER A 120 17.16 1.69 6.40
N TRP A 121 17.07 0.38 6.34
CA TRP A 121 18.20 -0.53 6.55
C TRP A 121 18.05 -1.76 5.65
N GLN A 122 19.20 -2.31 5.26
CA GLN A 122 19.25 -3.50 4.43
C GLN A 122 20.44 -4.39 4.89
N PRO A 123 20.22 -5.68 5.08
CA PRO A 123 18.95 -6.41 4.92
C PRO A 123 18.03 -6.22 6.12
N ALA A 124 16.72 -6.19 5.86
CA ALA A 124 15.72 -6.37 6.90
C ALA A 124 15.67 -7.84 7.32
N GLN A 125 15.54 -8.09 8.62
CA GLN A 125 15.47 -9.46 9.15
C GLN A 125 14.04 -9.99 9.01
N LEU A 126 13.85 -10.97 8.14
CA LEU A 126 12.60 -11.69 7.92
C LEU A 126 12.77 -13.16 8.22
N SER A 127 11.72 -13.82 8.67
CA SER A 127 11.69 -15.28 8.66
C SER A 127 11.70 -15.80 7.22
N THR A 128 12.16 -17.03 7.02
CA THR A 128 12.13 -17.67 5.69
C THR A 128 10.72 -17.64 5.09
N ARG A 129 9.71 -17.91 5.92
CA ARG A 129 8.29 -17.90 5.50
C ARG A 129 7.83 -16.52 5.03
N GLN A 130 8.16 -15.46 5.78
CA GLN A 130 7.81 -14.09 5.39
C GLN A 130 8.49 -13.70 4.07
N LEU A 131 9.78 -14.03 3.92
CA LEU A 131 10.52 -13.74 2.69
C LEU A 131 9.92 -14.46 1.48
N GLU A 132 9.62 -15.75 1.60
CA GLU A 132 9.00 -16.54 0.53
C GLU A 132 7.61 -16.01 0.15
N GLN A 133 6.80 -15.61 1.13
CA GLN A 133 5.49 -14.99 0.87
C GLN A 133 5.64 -13.66 0.12
N ALA A 134 6.52 -12.77 0.58
CA ALA A 134 6.76 -11.48 -0.06
C ALA A 134 7.26 -11.66 -1.51
N GLN A 135 8.22 -12.55 -1.74
CA GLN A 135 8.72 -12.86 -3.07
C GLN A 135 7.65 -13.45 -3.99
N THR A 136 6.81 -14.34 -3.47
CA THR A 136 5.70 -14.94 -4.22
C THR A 136 4.69 -13.87 -4.64
N MET A 137 4.28 -13.00 -3.71
CA MET A 137 3.35 -11.90 -4.00
C MET A 137 3.96 -10.92 -5.02
N ALA A 138 5.22 -10.51 -4.83
CA ALA A 138 5.91 -9.60 -5.74
C ALA A 138 6.01 -10.18 -7.16
N ARG A 139 6.38 -11.46 -7.29
CA ARG A 139 6.42 -12.16 -8.58
C ARG A 139 5.04 -12.19 -9.23
N THR A 140 4.00 -12.57 -8.47
CA THR A 140 2.63 -12.66 -8.98
C THR A 140 2.15 -11.34 -9.59
N VAL A 141 2.40 -10.21 -8.91
CA VAL A 141 1.99 -8.90 -9.43
C VAL A 141 2.83 -8.49 -10.64
N THR A 142 4.15 -8.64 -10.58
CA THR A 142 5.04 -8.23 -11.67
C THR A 142 4.89 -9.10 -12.92
N ASP A 143 4.59 -10.38 -12.78
CA ASP A 143 4.27 -11.27 -13.89
C ASP A 143 2.97 -10.87 -14.58
N ASN A 144 1.95 -10.49 -13.80
CA ASN A 144 0.68 -10.01 -14.35
C ASN A 144 0.83 -8.68 -15.11
N LEU A 145 1.67 -7.77 -14.60
CA LEU A 145 1.98 -6.51 -15.29
C LEU A 145 2.74 -6.74 -16.60
N GLY A 146 3.50 -7.82 -16.69
CA GLY A 146 4.31 -8.16 -17.87
C GLY A 146 5.50 -7.24 -18.09
N GLY A 147 6.21 -7.47 -19.21
CA GLY A 147 7.40 -6.70 -19.56
C GLY A 147 8.61 -7.00 -18.68
N ALA A 148 9.67 -6.21 -18.80
CA ALA A 148 10.84 -6.25 -17.94
C ALA A 148 11.02 -4.90 -17.24
N GLY A 149 11.56 -4.90 -16.03
CA GLY A 149 11.75 -3.68 -15.27
C GLY A 149 12.14 -3.91 -13.83
N LEU A 150 12.39 -2.80 -13.15
CA LEU A 150 12.64 -2.74 -11.72
C LEU A 150 11.40 -2.20 -11.02
N PHE A 151 10.97 -2.91 -9.98
CA PHE A 151 9.79 -2.57 -9.19
C PHE A 151 10.15 -2.50 -7.72
N GLY A 152 9.70 -1.46 -7.03
CA GLY A 152 9.64 -1.41 -5.57
C GLY A 152 8.30 -1.96 -5.12
N VAL A 153 8.31 -3.11 -4.45
CA VAL A 153 7.07 -3.73 -3.92
C VAL A 153 7.07 -3.61 -2.41
N GLU A 154 6.03 -3.01 -1.86
CA GLU A 154 5.92 -2.69 -0.44
C GLU A 154 4.98 -3.65 0.27
N PHE A 155 5.37 -4.03 1.48
CA PHE A 155 4.61 -4.93 2.33
C PHE A 155 4.61 -4.47 3.78
N PHE A 156 3.49 -4.73 4.47
CA PHE A 156 3.43 -4.73 5.92
C PHE A 156 3.61 -6.15 6.45
N LEU A 157 4.37 -6.28 7.52
CA LEU A 157 4.54 -7.54 8.24
C LEU A 157 3.82 -7.46 9.59
N ARG A 158 2.98 -8.44 9.87
CA ARG A 158 2.24 -8.58 11.13
C ARG A 158 2.33 -10.02 11.62
N GLY A 159 3.18 -10.28 12.61
CA GLY A 159 3.53 -11.65 12.98
C GLY A 159 4.02 -12.42 11.75
N ASP A 160 3.44 -13.57 11.47
CA ASP A 160 3.77 -14.38 10.28
C ASP A 160 3.07 -13.93 8.99
N GLU A 161 2.21 -12.93 9.06
CA GLU A 161 1.42 -12.46 7.93
C GLU A 161 2.19 -11.41 7.12
N VAL A 162 2.20 -11.57 5.80
CA VAL A 162 2.71 -10.60 4.83
C VAL A 162 1.52 -9.99 4.09
N ILE A 163 1.42 -8.68 4.12
CA ILE A 163 0.30 -7.92 3.56
C ILE A 163 0.83 -7.01 2.47
N PHE A 164 0.37 -7.21 1.24
CA PHE A 164 0.73 -6.34 0.12
C PHE A 164 0.18 -4.93 0.33
N SER A 165 1.05 -3.93 0.19
CA SER A 165 0.71 -2.52 0.33
C SER A 165 0.66 -1.80 -1.01
N GLU A 166 1.79 -1.71 -1.70
CA GLU A 166 1.91 -0.93 -2.93
C GLU A 166 2.96 -1.53 -3.88
N LEU A 167 2.90 -1.12 -5.15
CA LEU A 167 3.94 -1.38 -6.15
C LEU A 167 4.22 -0.10 -6.92
N SER A 168 5.48 0.28 -6.98
CA SER A 168 6.01 1.36 -7.81
C SER A 168 6.85 0.79 -8.95
N PRO A 169 6.61 1.14 -10.24
CA PRO A 169 7.40 0.68 -11.38
C PRO A 169 8.71 1.47 -11.49
N ARG A 170 9.44 1.55 -10.40
CA ARG A 170 10.71 2.27 -10.22
C ARG A 170 11.43 1.74 -8.99
N PRO A 171 12.74 2.04 -8.80
CA PRO A 171 13.34 1.91 -7.47
C PRO A 171 12.51 2.75 -6.48
N HIS A 172 12.15 2.16 -5.37
CA HIS A 172 11.51 2.91 -4.28
C HIS A 172 12.51 3.90 -3.68
N ASP A 173 12.04 4.96 -3.01
CA ASP A 173 12.91 5.95 -2.37
C ASP A 173 13.89 5.33 -1.36
N THR A 174 13.53 4.17 -0.79
CA THR A 174 14.40 3.35 0.08
C THR A 174 15.49 2.60 -0.68
N GLY A 175 15.40 2.46 -1.99
CA GLY A 175 16.34 1.72 -2.85
C GLY A 175 17.35 2.60 -3.59
N LEU A 176 17.40 3.89 -3.29
CA LEU A 176 18.32 4.85 -3.90
C LEU A 176 19.54 5.10 -3.04
#